data_d970194c3b1ef0578b54befc7acd082f
#
_entry.id   d970194c3b1ef0578b54befc7acd082f
#
_cell.length_a   1.000
_cell.length_b   1.000
_cell.length_c   1.000
_cell.angle_alpha   90.00
_cell.angle_beta   90.00
_cell.angle_gamma   90.00
#
_symmetry.space_group_name_H-M   'P 1'
#
loop_
_entity.id
_entity.type
_entity.pdbx_description
1 polymer ?
#
loop_
_entity_poly.entity_id
_entity_poly.type
_entity_poly.pdbx_seq_one_letter_code
_entity_poly.pdbx_strand_id
1 'polypeptide(L)'
;MRVVVVVSDNPAVRAGRFLAAHGLGEYVAGIVARPSGQPHPMKPSPFPLITAAARAHIDVTHCTLIGDWLTDIQAAHAAGTTVIGYANKPHKAALFAEAGVDTVTDAMQNIADALAA
;
A
#
# COMPACT_ATOMS: atom_id res chain seq x y z
N MET A 1 -14.04 -2.91 12.05
CA MET A 1 -12.86 -3.76 11.86
C MET A 1 -12.07 -3.28 10.66
N ARG A 2 -10.76 -3.25 10.77
CA ARG A 2 -9.88 -2.88 9.66
C ARG A 2 -9.29 -4.12 9.03
N VAL A 3 -9.19 -4.10 7.70
CA VAL A 3 -8.61 -5.19 6.93
C VAL A 3 -7.31 -4.69 6.31
N VAL A 4 -6.24 -5.44 6.49
CA VAL A 4 -4.92 -5.11 5.93
C VAL A 4 -4.62 -6.06 4.78
N VAL A 5 -4.32 -5.48 3.62
CA VAL A 5 -3.89 -6.22 2.43
C VAL A 5 -2.55 -5.65 1.97
N VAL A 6 -1.59 -6.52 1.73
CA VAL A 6 -0.29 -6.12 1.18
C VAL A 6 -0.39 -6.06 -0.34
N VAL A 7 0.03 -4.92 -0.91
CA VAL A 7 0.11 -4.72 -2.37
C VAL A 7 1.56 -4.52 -2.73
N SER A 8 2.14 -5.46 -3.46
CA SER A 8 3.57 -5.49 -3.74
C SER A 8 3.84 -5.73 -5.22
N ASP A 9 4.86 -5.06 -5.76
CA ASP A 9 5.38 -5.33 -7.10
C ASP A 9 6.32 -6.55 -7.12
N ASN A 10 6.66 -7.09 -5.95
CA ASN A 10 7.41 -8.35 -5.84
C ASN A 10 6.49 -9.56 -6.07
N PRO A 11 7.05 -10.71 -6.49
CA PRO A 11 6.27 -11.94 -6.60
C PRO A 11 5.67 -12.38 -5.24
N ALA A 12 4.52 -13.03 -5.27
CA ALA A 12 3.80 -13.45 -4.06
C ALA A 12 4.65 -14.32 -3.12
N VAL A 13 5.50 -15.19 -3.66
CA VAL A 13 6.38 -16.04 -2.86
C VAL A 13 7.34 -15.19 -2.02
N ARG A 14 7.92 -14.15 -2.63
CA ARG A 14 8.87 -13.27 -1.93
C ARG A 14 8.17 -12.46 -0.83
N ALA A 15 7.00 -11.87 -1.14
CA ALA A 15 6.22 -11.13 -0.15
C ALA A 15 5.78 -12.03 1.00
N GLY A 16 5.31 -13.24 0.71
CA GLY A 16 4.91 -14.19 1.73
C GLY A 16 6.05 -14.63 2.64
N ARG A 17 7.24 -14.86 2.07
CA ARG A 17 8.44 -15.19 2.87
C ARG A 17 8.85 -14.07 3.81
N PHE A 18 8.78 -12.83 3.32
CA PHE A 18 9.08 -11.66 4.15
C PHE A 18 8.14 -11.58 5.35
N LEU A 19 6.82 -11.70 5.10
CA LEU A 19 5.82 -11.64 6.17
C LEU A 19 6.00 -12.77 7.18
N ALA A 20 6.26 -13.99 6.71
CA ALA A 20 6.49 -15.15 7.57
C ALA A 20 7.76 -14.97 8.43
N ALA A 21 8.85 -14.49 7.82
CA ALA A 21 10.12 -14.29 8.53
C ALA A 21 10.01 -13.24 9.65
N HIS A 22 9.07 -12.29 9.53
CA HIS A 22 8.85 -11.22 10.50
C HIS A 22 7.63 -11.45 11.41
N GLY A 23 6.99 -12.62 11.31
CA GLY A 23 5.82 -12.95 12.12
C GLY A 23 4.59 -12.09 11.82
N LEU A 24 4.47 -11.57 10.60
CA LEU A 24 3.42 -10.63 10.23
C LEU A 24 2.25 -11.26 9.46
N GLY A 25 2.40 -12.52 9.00
CA GLY A 25 1.42 -13.15 8.14
C GLY A 25 0.01 -13.22 8.71
N GLU A 26 -0.11 -13.41 10.03
CA GLU A 26 -1.41 -13.51 10.70
C GLU A 26 -2.18 -12.18 10.75
N TYR A 27 -1.50 -11.05 10.56
CA TYR A 27 -2.12 -9.72 10.59
C TYR A 27 -2.59 -9.24 9.22
N VAL A 28 -2.32 -10.01 8.17
CA VAL A 28 -2.58 -9.63 6.78
C VAL A 28 -3.65 -10.55 6.20
N ALA A 29 -4.73 -9.95 5.68
CA ALA A 29 -5.84 -10.70 5.10
C ALA A 29 -5.51 -11.27 3.72
N GLY A 30 -4.57 -10.68 3.01
CA GLY A 30 -4.16 -11.17 1.69
C GLY A 30 -3.00 -10.39 1.10
N ILE A 31 -2.48 -10.91 0.00
CA ILE A 31 -1.38 -10.31 -0.75
C ILE A 31 -1.81 -10.17 -2.20
N VAL A 32 -1.71 -8.97 -2.74
CA VAL A 32 -1.80 -8.71 -4.18
C VAL A 32 -0.38 -8.46 -4.66
N ALA A 33 0.16 -9.38 -5.42
CA ALA A 33 1.54 -9.35 -5.85
C ALA A 33 1.65 -9.59 -7.35
N ARG A 34 2.84 -9.43 -7.90
CA ARG A 34 3.10 -9.68 -9.31
C ARG A 34 2.94 -11.18 -9.62
N PRO A 35 2.04 -11.57 -10.56
CA PRO A 35 1.90 -12.97 -10.95
C PRO A 35 3.18 -13.50 -11.61
N SER A 36 3.51 -14.76 -11.36
CA SER A 36 4.63 -15.42 -12.00
C SER A 36 4.32 -15.70 -13.48
N GLY A 37 5.25 -15.39 -14.36
CA GLY A 37 5.22 -15.79 -15.76
C GLY A 37 4.25 -15.07 -16.67
N GLN A 38 3.55 -14.03 -16.21
CA GLN A 38 2.63 -13.25 -17.04
C GLN A 38 2.84 -11.75 -16.85
N PRO A 39 2.75 -10.95 -17.93
CA PRO A 39 2.67 -9.50 -17.81
C PRO A 39 1.44 -9.11 -17.00
N HIS A 40 1.61 -8.19 -16.06
CA HIS A 40 0.52 -7.73 -15.23
C HIS A 40 0.73 -6.26 -14.89
N PRO A 41 -0.32 -5.42 -14.93
CA PRO A 41 -0.18 -4.02 -14.55
C PRO A 41 0.25 -3.89 -13.08
N MET A 42 1.42 -3.28 -12.89
CA MET A 42 1.99 -2.97 -11.59
C MET A 42 1.79 -1.48 -11.30
N LYS A 43 2.05 -1.07 -10.05
CA LYS A 43 2.09 0.37 -9.74
C LYS A 43 3.10 1.06 -10.67
N PRO A 44 2.80 2.23 -11.22
CA PRO A 44 1.74 3.20 -10.84
C PRO A 44 0.34 2.92 -11.39
N SER A 45 0.09 1.80 -12.03
CA SER A 45 -1.27 1.42 -12.43
C SER A 45 -2.17 1.29 -11.19
N PRO A 46 -3.45 1.72 -11.24
CA PRO A 46 -4.38 1.54 -10.14
C PRO A 46 -4.84 0.09 -9.96
N PHE A 47 -4.57 -0.78 -10.92
CA PHE A 47 -5.11 -2.13 -10.96
C PHE A 47 -4.81 -2.97 -9.70
N PRO A 48 -3.59 -2.97 -9.15
CA PRO A 48 -3.32 -3.72 -7.91
C PRO A 48 -4.16 -3.26 -6.72
N LEU A 49 -4.44 -1.96 -6.61
CA LEU A 49 -5.24 -1.40 -5.54
C LEU A 49 -6.72 -1.76 -5.72
N ILE A 50 -7.21 -1.70 -6.95
CA ILE A 50 -8.58 -2.09 -7.28
C ILE A 50 -8.77 -3.58 -6.97
N THR A 51 -7.80 -4.41 -7.32
CA THR A 51 -7.82 -5.84 -7.02
C THR A 51 -7.85 -6.10 -5.51
N ALA A 52 -7.02 -5.38 -4.75
CA ALA A 52 -6.98 -5.50 -3.29
C ALA A 52 -8.31 -5.15 -2.65
N ALA A 53 -8.91 -4.04 -3.07
CA ALA A 53 -10.23 -3.61 -2.58
C ALA A 53 -11.31 -4.64 -2.90
N ALA A 54 -11.32 -5.17 -4.13
CA ALA A 54 -12.28 -6.19 -4.54
C ALA A 54 -12.16 -7.46 -3.70
N ARG A 55 -10.94 -7.92 -3.42
CA ARG A 55 -10.71 -9.08 -2.56
C ARG A 55 -11.15 -8.87 -1.12
N ALA A 56 -11.07 -7.64 -0.63
CA ALA A 56 -11.53 -7.28 0.71
C ALA A 56 -13.04 -6.96 0.75
N HIS A 57 -13.73 -6.96 -0.38
CA HIS A 57 -15.15 -6.60 -0.52
C HIS A 57 -15.44 -5.18 -0.03
N ILE A 58 -14.53 -4.24 -0.31
CA ILE A 58 -14.63 -2.84 0.09
C ILE A 58 -14.50 -1.98 -1.17
N ASP A 59 -15.29 -0.90 -1.23
CA ASP A 59 -15.16 0.09 -2.30
C ASP A 59 -13.75 0.71 -2.24
N VAL A 60 -13.09 0.82 -3.39
CA VAL A 60 -11.71 1.33 -3.45
C VAL A 60 -11.61 2.77 -2.91
N THR A 61 -12.68 3.57 -3.02
CA THR A 61 -12.72 4.93 -2.49
C THR A 61 -12.77 4.97 -0.97
N HIS A 62 -13.10 3.86 -0.30
CA HIS A 62 -13.08 3.74 1.16
C HIS A 62 -11.78 3.12 1.68
N CYS A 63 -10.81 2.90 0.80
CA CYS A 63 -9.52 2.37 1.16
C CYS A 63 -8.50 3.49 1.37
N THR A 64 -7.48 3.19 2.17
CA THR A 64 -6.31 4.05 2.35
C THR A 64 -5.07 3.25 2.01
N LEU A 65 -4.24 3.79 1.12
CA LEU A 65 -2.93 3.22 0.82
C LEU A 65 -1.87 3.87 1.70
N ILE A 66 -1.02 3.06 2.29
CA ILE A 66 0.21 3.52 2.94
C ILE A 66 1.35 3.15 2.00
N GLY A 67 2.06 4.15 1.51
CA GLY A 67 3.12 3.94 0.52
C GLY A 67 4.37 4.76 0.79
N ASP A 68 5.51 4.24 0.38
CA ASP A 68 6.82 4.87 0.56
C ASP A 68 7.49 5.27 -0.76
N TRP A 69 6.81 5.09 -1.88
CA TRP A 69 7.32 5.45 -3.20
C TRP A 69 6.31 6.30 -3.98
N LEU A 70 6.85 7.08 -4.94
CA LEU A 70 6.01 7.90 -5.82
C LEU A 70 5.03 7.06 -6.65
N THR A 71 5.43 5.86 -7.06
CA THR A 71 4.53 4.96 -7.80
C THR A 71 3.34 4.52 -6.96
N ASP A 72 3.48 4.40 -5.65
CA ASP A 72 2.35 4.13 -4.73
C ASP A 72 1.37 5.30 -4.76
N ILE A 73 1.88 6.53 -4.68
CA ILE A 73 1.06 7.75 -4.68
C ILE A 73 0.29 7.88 -6.00
N GLN A 74 0.96 7.64 -7.11
CA GLN A 74 0.35 7.70 -8.43
C GLN A 74 -0.75 6.65 -8.59
N ALA A 75 -0.51 5.42 -8.13
CA ALA A 75 -1.50 4.35 -8.16
C ALA A 75 -2.72 4.69 -7.29
N ALA A 76 -2.50 5.25 -6.11
CA ALA A 76 -3.57 5.65 -5.19
C ALA A 76 -4.44 6.74 -5.81
N HIS A 77 -3.85 7.78 -6.38
CA HIS A 77 -4.60 8.85 -7.05
C HIS A 77 -5.41 8.31 -8.23
N ALA A 78 -4.83 7.43 -9.03
CA ALA A 78 -5.52 6.83 -10.17
C ALA A 78 -6.69 5.93 -9.74
N ALA A 79 -6.57 5.25 -8.60
CA ALA A 79 -7.62 4.39 -8.06
C ALA A 79 -8.69 5.14 -7.29
N GLY A 80 -8.42 6.38 -6.87
CA GLY A 80 -9.31 7.17 -6.03
C GLY A 80 -9.25 6.79 -4.55
N THR A 81 -8.18 6.14 -4.09
CA THR A 81 -7.97 5.87 -2.66
C THR A 81 -7.39 7.09 -1.97
N THR A 82 -7.63 7.19 -0.67
CA THR A 82 -6.85 8.06 0.21
C THR A 82 -5.43 7.51 0.32
N VAL A 83 -4.44 8.37 0.51
CA VAL A 83 -3.05 7.93 0.61
C VAL A 83 -2.34 8.61 1.78
N ILE A 84 -1.56 7.81 2.50
CA ILE A 84 -0.62 8.29 3.51
C ILE A 84 0.78 8.00 2.98
N GLY A 85 1.58 9.05 2.80
CA GLY A 85 2.97 8.93 2.39
C GLY A 85 3.86 8.62 3.58
N TYR A 86 4.53 7.49 3.56
CA TYR A 86 5.53 7.14 4.57
C TYR A 86 6.90 7.61 4.09
N ALA A 87 7.33 8.76 4.60
CA ALA A 87 8.63 9.35 4.26
C ALA A 87 9.73 8.70 5.12
N ASN A 88 10.10 7.48 4.76
CA ASN A 88 11.11 6.71 5.47
C ASN A 88 12.55 7.20 5.23
N LYS A 89 12.70 8.22 4.38
CA LYS A 89 13.99 8.90 4.11
C LYS A 89 13.75 10.41 4.02
N PRO A 90 14.74 11.25 4.39
CA PRO A 90 14.53 12.70 4.55
C PRO A 90 13.98 13.42 3.32
N HIS A 91 14.39 13.03 2.11
CA HIS A 91 13.99 13.71 0.87
C HIS A 91 12.55 13.40 0.45
N LYS A 92 11.94 12.36 0.98
CA LYS A 92 10.61 11.89 0.53
C LYS A 92 9.47 12.78 0.96
N ALA A 93 9.60 13.47 2.11
CA ALA A 93 8.53 14.34 2.59
C ALA A 93 8.20 15.45 1.59
N ALA A 94 9.20 16.13 1.06
CA ALA A 94 9.01 17.18 0.05
C ALA A 94 8.46 16.60 -1.26
N LEU A 95 8.98 15.46 -1.69
CA LEU A 95 8.54 14.78 -2.90
C LEU A 95 7.05 14.41 -2.82
N PHE A 96 6.61 13.88 -1.70
CA PHE A 96 5.21 13.51 -1.48
C PHE A 96 4.30 14.73 -1.39
N ALA A 97 4.75 15.80 -0.75
CA ALA A 97 4.00 17.05 -0.69
C ALA A 97 3.75 17.62 -2.10
N GLU A 98 4.76 17.61 -2.97
CA GLU A 98 4.62 18.03 -4.36
C GLU A 98 3.66 17.13 -5.15
N ALA A 99 3.60 15.84 -4.83
CA ALA A 99 2.70 14.89 -5.47
C ALA A 99 1.25 15.01 -4.99
N GLY A 100 0.95 15.89 -4.03
CA GLY A 100 -0.40 16.13 -3.55
C GLY A 100 -0.89 15.09 -2.56
N VAL A 101 0.01 14.52 -1.77
CA VAL A 101 -0.36 13.56 -0.71
C VAL A 101 -1.04 14.28 0.44
N ASP A 102 -2.19 13.76 0.88
CA ASP A 102 -2.98 14.38 1.94
C ASP A 102 -2.28 14.37 3.29
N THR A 103 -1.59 13.27 3.59
CA THR A 103 -0.92 13.07 4.88
C THR A 103 0.44 12.44 4.66
N VAL A 104 1.46 13.03 5.26
CA VAL A 104 2.84 12.51 5.22
C VAL A 104 3.33 12.31 6.64
N THR A 105 3.95 11.19 6.91
CA THR A 105 4.61 10.92 8.20
C THR A 105 5.96 10.25 7.98
N ASP A 106 6.88 10.45 8.90
CA ASP A 106 8.19 9.79 8.90
C ASP A 106 8.26 8.64 9.92
N ALA A 107 7.18 8.40 10.65
CA ALA A 107 7.13 7.36 11.68
C ALA A 107 5.90 6.48 11.49
N MET A 108 6.13 5.20 11.29
CA MET A 108 5.05 4.20 11.16
C MET A 108 4.18 4.15 12.42
N GLN A 109 4.73 4.47 13.59
CA GLN A 109 4.00 4.52 14.85
C GLN A 109 2.86 5.56 14.80
N ASN A 110 3.05 6.68 14.11
CA ASN A 110 1.99 7.68 13.96
C ASN A 110 0.79 7.10 13.21
N ILE A 111 1.03 6.25 12.22
CA ILE A 111 -0.04 5.56 11.48
C ILE A 111 -0.75 4.57 12.40
N ALA A 112 0.01 3.78 13.15
CA ALA A 112 -0.55 2.81 14.08
C ALA A 112 -1.43 3.49 15.14
N ASP A 113 -0.97 4.62 15.69
CA ASP A 113 -1.71 5.39 16.69
C ASP A 113 -3.02 5.94 16.10
N ALA A 114 -2.99 6.46 14.90
CA ALA A 114 -4.18 6.96 14.22
C ALA A 114 -5.22 5.85 13.95
N LEU A 115 -4.76 4.66 13.60
CA LEU A 115 -5.62 3.51 13.34
C LEU A 115 -6.23 2.93 14.63
N ALA A 116 -5.56 3.11 15.75
CA ALA A 116 -6.02 2.62 17.06
C ALA A 116 -7.01 3.57 17.74
N ALA A 117 -7.09 4.81 17.27
CA ALA A 117 -7.95 5.84 17.87
C ALA A 117 -9.43 5.59 17.62
#